data_a3aefaf3665bd1dfdf45894d92cf796f
#
_entry.id   a3aefaf3665bd1dfdf45894d92cf796f
#
_cell.length_a   1.000
_cell.length_b   1.000
_cell.length_c   1.000
_cell.angle_alpha   90.00
_cell.angle_beta   90.00
_cell.angle_gamma   90.00
#
_symmetry.space_group_name_H-M   'P 1'
#
loop_
_entity.id
_entity.type
_entity.pdbx_description
1 polymer ?
#
loop_
_entity_poly.entity_id
_entity_poly.type
_entity_poly.pdbx_seq_one_letter_code
_entity_poly.pdbx_strand_id
1 'polypeptide(L)'
;QLCLQWEAAIQCVQQESGVPVAVCRFGVVLGRNGGILPQLLKPVRYCAGRLGSGEQPLPWVHMDDVVAAIRFLATQTHNGFQAYNLTAPKRTTQLDFARAAAQRLRRPLLFSVPEQMLRLMLGEQADLVLDGQFAPPKALLQQGFEFAFPTIERALDNLLD
;
A
#
# COMPACT_ATOMS: atom_id res chain seq x y z
N GLN A 1 1.81 18.75 1.11
CA GLN A 1 1.90 19.94 0.21
C GLN A 1 2.60 19.62 -1.11
N LEU A 2 3.78 18.96 -1.12
CA LEU A 2 4.56 18.68 -2.33
C LEU A 2 3.80 17.88 -3.40
N CYS A 3 3.13 16.79 -3.01
CA CYS A 3 2.36 15.96 -3.95
C CYS A 3 1.21 16.75 -4.61
N LEU A 4 0.55 17.63 -3.87
CA LEU A 4 -0.51 18.47 -4.42
C LEU A 4 0.03 19.49 -5.44
N GLN A 5 1.24 20.02 -5.20
CA GLN A 5 1.89 20.92 -6.15
C GLN A 5 2.28 20.19 -7.46
N TRP A 6 2.78 18.95 -7.35
CA TRP A 6 3.09 18.14 -8.54
C TRP A 6 1.83 17.81 -9.34
N GLU A 7 0.76 17.40 -8.68
CA GLU A 7 -0.51 17.11 -9.35
C GLU A 7 -1.09 18.36 -10.01
N ALA A 8 -1.01 19.52 -9.35
CA ALA A 8 -1.47 20.78 -9.93
C ALA A 8 -0.64 21.19 -11.16
N ALA A 9 0.68 21.05 -11.13
CA ALA A 9 1.55 21.33 -12.27
C ALA A 9 1.23 20.43 -13.47
N ILE A 10 1.03 19.13 -13.25
CA ILE A 10 0.65 18.17 -14.30
C ILE A 10 -0.74 18.51 -14.87
N GLN A 11 -1.68 18.92 -14.01
CA GLN A 11 -3.02 19.33 -14.45
C GLN A 11 -2.99 20.56 -15.35
N CYS A 12 -2.14 21.56 -15.06
CA CYS A 12 -1.94 22.71 -15.94
C CYS A 12 -1.44 22.26 -17.32
N VAL A 13 -0.42 21.41 -17.38
CA VAL A 13 0.11 20.87 -18.64
C VAL A 13 -0.97 20.12 -19.42
N GLN A 14 -1.81 19.35 -18.74
CA GLN A 14 -2.93 18.64 -19.37
C GLN A 14 -3.94 19.62 -20.00
N GLN A 15 -4.28 20.70 -19.29
CA GLN A 15 -5.21 21.70 -19.79
C GLN A 15 -4.68 22.42 -21.03
N GLU A 16 -3.39 22.68 -21.10
CA GLU A 16 -2.73 23.35 -22.23
C GLU A 16 -2.55 22.41 -23.44
N SER A 17 -2.15 21.15 -23.18
CA SER A 17 -1.82 20.19 -24.25
C SER A 17 -3.00 19.37 -24.74
N GLY A 18 -4.08 19.27 -23.94
CA GLY A 18 -5.20 18.36 -24.20
C GLY A 18 -4.86 16.87 -24.06
N VAL A 19 -3.62 16.52 -23.69
CA VAL A 19 -3.19 15.12 -23.53
C VAL A 19 -3.81 14.52 -22.25
N PRO A 20 -4.48 13.36 -22.33
CA PRO A 20 -5.03 12.70 -21.15
C PRO A 20 -3.94 12.32 -20.13
N VAL A 21 -4.20 12.53 -18.85
CA VAL A 21 -3.26 12.26 -17.77
C VAL A 21 -3.89 11.36 -16.71
N ALA A 22 -3.24 10.22 -16.44
CA ALA A 22 -3.56 9.34 -15.33
C ALA A 22 -2.49 9.44 -14.23
N VAL A 23 -2.85 9.97 -13.06
CA VAL A 23 -1.95 10.07 -11.91
C VAL A 23 -2.10 8.85 -11.03
N CYS A 24 -1.04 8.06 -10.88
CA CYS A 24 -1.03 6.87 -10.04
C CYS A 24 -0.51 7.20 -8.64
N ARG A 25 -1.35 7.08 -7.62
CA ARG A 25 -1.00 7.23 -6.19
C ARG A 25 -0.80 5.86 -5.59
N PHE A 26 0.45 5.53 -5.29
CA PHE A 26 0.81 4.21 -4.78
C PHE A 26 0.61 4.10 -3.27
N GLY A 27 0.04 2.98 -2.84
CA GLY A 27 0.18 2.50 -1.48
C GLY A 27 1.56 1.87 -1.24
N VAL A 28 1.68 1.15 -0.15
CA VAL A 28 2.88 0.38 0.19
C VAL A 28 3.02 -0.79 -0.78
N VAL A 29 3.96 -0.71 -1.71
CA VAL A 29 4.17 -1.75 -2.72
C VAL A 29 4.89 -2.95 -2.11
N LEU A 30 4.25 -4.12 -2.16
CA LEU A 30 4.82 -5.38 -1.68
C LEU A 30 5.37 -6.18 -2.86
N GLY A 31 6.66 -6.50 -2.80
CA GLY A 31 7.38 -7.28 -3.82
C GLY A 31 8.26 -8.37 -3.19
N ARG A 32 8.49 -9.46 -3.93
CA ARG A 32 9.24 -10.65 -3.46
C ARG A 32 10.72 -10.34 -3.18
N ASN A 33 11.38 -9.62 -4.06
CA ASN A 33 12.84 -9.49 -4.08
C ASN A 33 13.34 -8.13 -3.57
N GLY A 34 12.63 -7.47 -2.65
CA GLY A 34 13.09 -6.20 -2.11
C GLY A 34 11.97 -5.29 -1.61
N GLY A 35 12.27 -4.00 -1.56
CA GLY A 35 11.34 -3.01 -1.07
C GLY A 35 11.14 -3.07 0.45
N ILE A 36 9.96 -2.71 0.90
CA ILE A 36 9.65 -2.57 2.33
C ILE A 36 9.22 -3.89 3.00
N LEU A 37 8.82 -4.91 2.23
CA LEU A 37 8.30 -6.17 2.76
C LEU A 37 9.21 -6.83 3.81
N PRO A 38 10.54 -6.96 3.60
CA PRO A 38 11.44 -7.53 4.61
C PRO A 38 11.42 -6.76 5.93
N GLN A 39 11.27 -5.43 5.88
CA GLN A 39 11.19 -4.58 7.07
C GLN A 39 9.86 -4.75 7.81
N LEU A 40 8.74 -4.86 7.07
CA LEU A 40 7.43 -5.13 7.65
C LEU A 40 7.34 -6.52 8.30
N LEU A 41 8.05 -7.52 7.74
CA LEU A 41 8.10 -8.87 8.28
C LEU A 41 9.04 -9.00 9.50
N LYS A 42 9.98 -8.09 9.68
CA LYS A 42 10.98 -8.16 10.74
C LYS A 42 10.36 -8.26 12.15
N PRO A 43 9.39 -7.42 12.55
CA PRO A 43 8.72 -7.58 13.85
C PRO A 43 8.06 -8.95 14.01
N VAL A 44 7.38 -9.44 12.99
CA VAL A 44 6.70 -10.74 13.02
C VAL A 44 7.68 -11.89 13.18
N ARG A 45 8.85 -11.84 12.56
CA ARG A 45 9.92 -12.83 12.73
C ARG A 45 10.41 -12.92 14.18
N TYR A 46 10.35 -11.80 14.92
CA TYR A 46 10.65 -11.72 16.36
C TYR A 46 9.40 -11.87 17.25
N CYS A 47 8.32 -12.46 16.70
CA CYS A 47 7.08 -12.72 17.41
C CYS A 47 6.35 -11.46 17.91
N ALA A 48 6.68 -10.29 17.38
CA ALA A 48 5.96 -9.06 17.65
C ALA A 48 4.81 -8.87 16.63
N GLY A 49 3.59 -8.77 17.15
CA GLY A 49 2.39 -8.65 16.32
C GLY A 49 1.91 -7.23 16.19
N ARG A 50 1.44 -6.67 17.29
CA ARG A 50 0.84 -5.34 17.30
C ARG A 50 1.90 -4.26 17.47
N LEU A 51 1.94 -3.30 16.54
CA LEU A 51 2.75 -2.10 16.62
C LEU A 51 1.84 -0.92 16.92
N GLY A 52 2.09 -0.22 18.04
CA GLY A 52 1.21 0.83 18.51
C GLY A 52 -0.21 0.30 18.81
N SER A 53 -1.22 0.94 18.21
CA SER A 53 -2.63 0.49 18.32
C SER A 53 -2.89 -0.79 17.52
N GLY A 54 -2.15 -1.01 16.41
CA GLY A 54 -2.40 -2.08 15.44
C GLY A 54 -3.59 -1.84 14.52
N GLU A 55 -4.43 -0.84 14.82
CA GLU A 55 -5.65 -0.50 14.07
C GLU A 55 -5.38 0.46 12.91
N GLN A 56 -4.18 1.03 12.84
CA GLN A 56 -3.80 1.95 11.76
C GLN A 56 -3.90 1.25 10.41
N PRO A 57 -4.56 1.87 9.42
CA PRO A 57 -4.65 1.34 8.08
C PRO A 57 -3.27 1.17 7.44
N LEU A 58 -3.07 0.05 6.78
CA LEU A 58 -1.91 -0.23 5.93
C LEU A 58 -2.39 -0.27 4.46
N PRO A 59 -2.34 0.83 3.72
CA PRO A 59 -2.68 0.85 2.31
C PRO A 59 -1.55 0.18 1.52
N TRP A 60 -1.74 -1.06 1.13
CA TRP A 60 -0.74 -1.83 0.40
C TRP A 60 -1.24 -2.23 -0.99
N VAL A 61 -0.34 -2.65 -1.86
CA VAL A 61 -0.64 -3.23 -3.17
C VAL A 61 0.46 -4.24 -3.55
N HIS A 62 0.09 -5.31 -4.24
CA HIS A 62 1.06 -6.26 -4.79
C HIS A 62 1.77 -5.67 -6.02
N MET A 63 3.07 -5.94 -6.19
CA MET A 63 3.86 -5.44 -7.33
C MET A 63 3.24 -5.83 -8.68
N ASP A 64 2.74 -7.05 -8.82
CA ASP A 64 2.14 -7.49 -10.08
C ASP A 64 0.84 -6.75 -10.39
N ASP A 65 0.04 -6.43 -9.35
CA ASP A 65 -1.16 -5.60 -9.51
C ASP A 65 -0.82 -4.15 -9.89
N VAL A 66 0.32 -3.62 -9.41
CA VAL A 66 0.82 -2.31 -9.85
C VAL A 66 1.11 -2.33 -11.35
N VAL A 67 1.87 -3.33 -11.82
CA VAL A 67 2.22 -3.46 -13.24
C VAL A 67 0.97 -3.67 -14.10
N ALA A 68 0.05 -4.53 -13.64
CA ALA A 68 -1.22 -4.78 -14.33
C ALA A 68 -2.09 -3.51 -14.41
N ALA A 69 -2.20 -2.75 -13.30
CA ALA A 69 -2.97 -1.51 -13.26
C ALA A 69 -2.39 -0.43 -14.20
N ILE A 70 -1.06 -0.27 -14.24
CA ILE A 70 -0.42 0.68 -15.16
C ILE A 70 -0.69 0.28 -16.61
N ARG A 71 -0.57 -1.01 -16.96
CA ARG A 71 -0.89 -1.52 -18.30
C ARG A 71 -2.35 -1.30 -18.64
N PHE A 72 -3.26 -1.61 -17.72
CA PHE A 72 -4.69 -1.38 -17.88
C PHE A 72 -4.98 0.08 -18.17
N LEU A 73 -4.45 1.00 -17.34
CA LEU A 73 -4.63 2.44 -17.55
C LEU A 73 -4.04 2.94 -18.87
N ALA A 74 -2.89 2.41 -19.31
CA ALA A 74 -2.28 2.79 -20.58
C ALA A 74 -3.09 2.37 -21.82
N THR A 75 -3.96 1.37 -21.70
CA THR A 75 -4.83 0.89 -22.79
C THR A 75 -6.23 1.52 -22.76
N GLN A 76 -6.60 2.21 -21.69
CA GLN A 76 -7.90 2.86 -21.58
C GLN A 76 -7.90 4.24 -22.26
N THR A 77 -9.04 4.60 -22.83
CA THR A 77 -9.25 5.96 -23.29
C THR A 77 -9.60 6.85 -22.11
N HIS A 78 -8.68 7.71 -21.69
CA HIS A 78 -8.91 8.68 -20.64
C HIS A 78 -9.28 10.02 -21.22
N ASN A 79 -10.18 10.75 -20.55
CA ASN A 79 -10.49 12.13 -20.87
C ASN A 79 -10.01 13.03 -19.74
N GLY A 80 -9.13 13.97 -20.06
CA GLY A 80 -8.66 14.98 -19.11
C GLY A 80 -7.68 14.42 -18.06
N PHE A 81 -7.80 14.90 -16.82
CA PHE A 81 -6.95 14.55 -15.68
C PHE A 81 -7.70 13.67 -14.69
N GLN A 82 -7.13 12.51 -14.33
CA GLN A 82 -7.72 11.62 -13.33
C GLN A 82 -6.65 10.99 -12.43
N ALA A 83 -6.90 10.98 -11.11
CA ALA A 83 -6.05 10.32 -10.13
C ALA A 83 -6.60 8.94 -9.73
N TYR A 84 -5.69 7.96 -9.64
CA TYR A 84 -5.99 6.58 -9.30
C TYR A 84 -5.18 6.14 -8.09
N ASN A 85 -5.86 5.66 -7.06
CA ASN A 85 -5.18 5.01 -5.93
C ASN A 85 -4.87 3.56 -6.32
N LEU A 86 -3.59 3.22 -6.32
CA LEU A 86 -3.10 1.86 -6.54
C LEU A 86 -2.87 1.20 -5.17
N THR A 87 -3.96 0.69 -4.61
CA THR A 87 -4.03 0.02 -3.30
C THR A 87 -4.92 -1.20 -3.42
N ALA A 88 -4.69 -2.22 -2.61
CA ALA A 88 -5.57 -3.39 -2.57
C ALA A 88 -6.99 -3.00 -2.11
N PRO A 89 -8.04 -3.64 -2.67
CA PRO A 89 -9.43 -3.25 -2.40
C PRO A 89 -9.87 -3.59 -0.97
N LYS A 90 -9.34 -4.66 -0.37
CA LYS A 90 -9.68 -5.04 1.00
C LYS A 90 -8.90 -4.17 1.98
N ARG A 91 -9.64 -3.48 2.87
CA ARG A 91 -9.02 -2.74 3.98
C ARG A 91 -8.18 -3.70 4.82
N THR A 92 -6.96 -3.30 5.10
CA THR A 92 -6.01 -4.07 5.92
C THR A 92 -5.44 -3.12 6.98
N THR A 93 -5.42 -3.57 8.24
CA THR A 93 -4.73 -2.87 9.32
C THR A 93 -3.32 -3.43 9.50
N GLN A 94 -2.49 -2.75 10.29
CA GLN A 94 -1.16 -3.26 10.65
C GLN A 94 -1.28 -4.63 11.34
N LEU A 95 -2.26 -4.81 12.21
CA LEU A 95 -2.47 -6.07 12.92
C LEU A 95 -2.94 -7.19 11.99
N ASP A 96 -3.80 -6.88 10.99
CA ASP A 96 -4.22 -7.86 9.99
C ASP A 96 -3.02 -8.36 9.18
N PHE A 97 -2.15 -7.44 8.75
CA PHE A 97 -0.90 -7.80 8.09
C PHE A 97 -0.03 -8.71 8.98
N ALA A 98 0.16 -8.32 10.25
CA ALA A 98 0.98 -9.10 11.18
C ALA A 98 0.41 -10.50 11.40
N ARG A 99 -0.91 -10.64 11.52
CA ARG A 99 -1.58 -11.97 11.67
C ARG A 99 -1.40 -12.83 10.42
N ALA A 100 -1.64 -12.29 9.23
CA ALA A 100 -1.46 -13.02 7.98
C ALA A 100 0.00 -13.45 7.78
N ALA A 101 0.95 -12.55 8.05
CA ALA A 101 2.37 -12.85 7.98
C ALA A 101 2.81 -13.90 9.00
N ALA A 102 2.30 -13.82 10.24
CA ALA A 102 2.59 -14.79 11.29
C ALA A 102 2.09 -16.20 10.94
N GLN A 103 0.89 -16.28 10.40
CA GLN A 103 0.32 -17.55 9.92
C GLN A 103 1.19 -18.17 8.82
N ARG A 104 1.59 -17.37 7.84
CA ARG A 104 2.41 -17.85 6.72
C ARG A 104 3.83 -18.24 7.15
N LEU A 105 4.44 -17.50 8.06
CA LEU A 105 5.76 -17.76 8.62
C LEU A 105 5.75 -18.82 9.73
N ARG A 106 4.58 -19.32 10.14
CA ARG A 106 4.39 -20.23 11.27
C ARG A 106 5.03 -19.72 12.56
N ARG A 107 4.82 -18.42 12.85
CA ARG A 107 5.34 -17.75 14.05
C ARG A 107 4.19 -17.30 14.94
N PRO A 108 4.29 -17.51 16.27
CA PRO A 108 3.31 -16.94 17.21
C PRO A 108 3.50 -15.42 17.32
N LEU A 109 2.41 -14.70 17.61
CA LEU A 109 2.45 -13.28 17.97
C LEU A 109 2.33 -13.16 19.49
N LEU A 110 3.46 -13.02 20.16
CA LEU A 110 3.53 -13.04 21.63
C LEU A 110 3.63 -11.64 22.23
N PHE A 111 4.20 -10.68 21.46
CA PHE A 111 4.53 -9.36 21.98
C PHE A 111 3.78 -8.26 21.21
N SER A 112 3.50 -7.18 21.93
CA SER A 112 3.07 -5.90 21.34
C SER A 112 4.16 -4.87 21.59
N VAL A 113 4.43 -4.03 20.58
CA VAL A 113 5.39 -2.94 20.71
C VAL A 113 4.59 -1.65 20.93
N PRO A 114 4.66 -1.05 22.13
CA PRO A 114 3.97 0.21 22.41
C PRO A 114 4.44 1.35 21.51
N GLU A 115 3.56 2.31 21.23
CA GLU A 115 3.87 3.47 20.38
C GLU A 115 5.08 4.25 20.88
N GLN A 116 5.19 4.45 22.19
CA GLN A 116 6.32 5.16 22.80
C GLN A 116 7.66 4.50 22.49
N MET A 117 7.70 3.16 22.50
CA MET A 117 8.90 2.39 22.15
C MET A 117 9.23 2.52 20.67
N LEU A 118 8.22 2.52 19.79
CA LEU A 118 8.41 2.74 18.36
C LEU A 118 8.97 4.15 18.09
N ARG A 119 8.43 5.18 18.74
CA ARG A 119 8.92 6.56 18.64
C ARG A 119 10.37 6.71 19.14
N LEU A 120 10.72 6.00 20.20
CA LEU A 120 12.09 5.99 20.71
C LEU A 120 13.08 5.30 19.75
N MET A 121 12.66 4.21 19.09
CA MET A 121 13.52 3.43 18.19
C MET A 121 13.63 4.02 16.79
N LEU A 122 12.55 4.58 16.26
CA LEU A 122 12.43 5.04 14.87
C LEU A 122 12.42 6.56 14.73
N GLY A 123 12.32 7.31 15.85
CA GLY A 123 12.20 8.76 15.81
C GLY A 123 11.02 9.22 14.98
N GLU A 124 11.22 10.21 14.09
CA GLU A 124 10.19 10.73 13.18
C GLU A 124 9.67 9.69 12.18
N GLN A 125 10.45 8.65 11.90
CA GLN A 125 10.02 7.57 11.01
C GLN A 125 8.91 6.70 11.63
N ALA A 126 8.69 6.80 12.94
CA ALA A 126 7.59 6.11 13.61
C ALA A 126 6.22 6.53 13.06
N ASP A 127 6.06 7.78 12.64
CA ASP A 127 4.81 8.28 12.08
C ASP A 127 4.42 7.56 10.77
N LEU A 128 5.40 7.12 9.97
CA LEU A 128 5.15 6.31 8.76
C LEU A 128 4.54 4.93 9.09
N VAL A 129 4.79 4.43 10.30
CA VAL A 129 4.28 3.12 10.77
C VAL A 129 2.99 3.29 11.56
N LEU A 130 2.87 4.40 12.29
CA LEU A 130 1.75 4.69 13.21
C LEU A 130 0.58 5.39 12.52
N ASP A 131 0.87 6.22 11.51
CA ASP A 131 -0.13 7.00 10.80
C ASP A 131 -0.42 6.36 9.45
N GLY A 132 -1.59 5.76 9.32
CA GLY A 132 -2.07 5.20 8.08
C GLY A 132 -3.36 5.87 7.63
N GLN A 133 -3.52 6.05 6.32
CA GLN A 133 -4.76 6.51 5.73
C GLN A 133 -5.33 5.45 4.79
N PHE A 134 -6.60 5.10 4.98
CA PHE A 134 -7.27 4.19 4.06
C PHE A 134 -7.62 4.93 2.76
N ALA A 135 -7.02 4.51 1.66
CA ALA A 135 -7.21 5.07 0.32
C ALA A 135 -7.71 3.98 -0.64
N PRO A 136 -9.03 3.73 -0.71
CA PRO A 136 -9.58 2.66 -1.54
C PRO A 136 -9.38 2.94 -3.04
N PRO A 137 -9.19 1.90 -3.90
CA PRO A 137 -8.96 2.02 -5.33
C PRO A 137 -10.27 2.20 -6.12
N LYS A 138 -11.14 3.11 -5.68
CA LYS A 138 -12.51 3.26 -6.22
C LYS A 138 -12.53 3.47 -7.73
N ALA A 139 -11.68 4.36 -8.25
CA ALA A 139 -11.64 4.70 -9.67
C ALA A 139 -11.22 3.51 -10.55
N LEU A 140 -10.25 2.69 -10.10
CA LEU A 140 -9.85 1.47 -10.80
C LEU A 140 -10.99 0.44 -10.83
N LEU A 141 -11.64 0.20 -9.70
CA LEU A 141 -12.75 -0.74 -9.60
C LEU A 141 -13.94 -0.31 -10.46
N GLN A 142 -14.25 0.99 -10.50
CA GLN A 142 -15.33 1.54 -11.34
C GLN A 142 -15.06 1.36 -12.84
N GLN A 143 -13.78 1.31 -13.24
CA GLN A 143 -13.38 1.03 -14.62
C GLN A 143 -13.27 -0.46 -14.95
N GLY A 144 -13.58 -1.34 -13.99
CA GLY A 144 -13.58 -2.78 -14.19
C GLY A 144 -12.19 -3.44 -14.01
N PHE A 145 -11.23 -2.75 -13.38
CA PHE A 145 -9.95 -3.38 -13.06
C PHE A 145 -10.12 -4.46 -11.98
N GLU A 146 -9.59 -5.65 -12.25
CA GLU A 146 -9.60 -6.78 -11.32
C GLU A 146 -8.22 -7.00 -10.73
N PHE A 147 -8.13 -7.01 -9.39
CA PHE A 147 -6.89 -7.28 -8.66
C PHE A 147 -6.63 -8.79 -8.60
N ALA A 148 -5.42 -9.21 -8.97
CA ALA A 148 -4.98 -10.60 -8.77
C ALA A 148 -4.77 -10.93 -7.28
N PHE A 149 -4.37 -9.93 -6.48
CA PHE A 149 -4.11 -10.05 -5.05
C PHE A 149 -5.00 -9.08 -4.24
N PRO A 150 -6.32 -9.33 -4.15
CA PRO A 150 -7.24 -8.43 -3.47
C PRO A 150 -7.14 -8.45 -1.95
N THR A 151 -6.48 -9.47 -1.37
CA THR A 151 -6.35 -9.66 0.08
C THR A 151 -4.90 -9.89 0.49
N ILE A 152 -4.55 -9.48 1.70
CA ILE A 152 -3.17 -9.57 2.22
C ILE A 152 -2.71 -11.01 2.36
N GLU A 153 -3.61 -11.92 2.71
CA GLU A 153 -3.33 -13.34 2.84
C GLU A 153 -2.84 -13.90 1.49
N ARG A 154 -3.61 -13.65 0.41
CA ARG A 154 -3.27 -14.11 -0.95
C ARG A 154 -1.96 -13.50 -1.46
N ALA A 155 -1.71 -12.22 -1.14
CA ALA A 155 -0.47 -11.57 -1.50
C ALA A 155 0.73 -12.19 -0.78
N LEU A 156 0.63 -12.42 0.54
CA LEU A 156 1.71 -13.01 1.32
C LEU A 156 1.96 -14.48 0.96
N ASP A 157 0.93 -15.25 0.56
CA ASP A 157 1.10 -16.59 0.05
C ASP A 157 2.00 -16.60 -1.20
N ASN A 158 1.77 -15.68 -2.13
CA ASN A 158 2.61 -15.54 -3.32
C ASN A 158 4.03 -15.02 -3.01
N LEU A 159 4.15 -14.01 -2.14
CA LEU A 159 5.41 -13.32 -1.88
C LEU A 159 6.39 -14.13 -1.00
N LEU A 160 5.88 -15.07 -0.20
CA LEU A 160 6.65 -15.85 0.77
C LEU A 160 6.81 -17.34 0.37
N ASP A 161 6.35 -17.70 -0.81
CA ASP A 161 6.70 -18.96 -1.48
C ASP A 161 8.10 -18.85 -2.07
#